data_89b4b645be77025cce910b399b4566ee
#
_entry.id   89b4b645be77025cce910b399b4566ee
#
_cell.length_a   1.000
_cell.length_b   1.000
_cell.length_c   1.000
_cell.angle_alpha   90.00
_cell.angle_beta   90.00
_cell.angle_gamma   90.00
#
_symmetry.space_group_name_H-M   'P 1'
#
loop_
_entity.id
_entity.type
_entity.pdbx_description
1 polymer ?
#
loop_
_entity_poly.entity_id
_entity_poly.type
_entity_poly.pdbx_seq_one_letter_code
_entity_poly.pdbx_strand_id
1 'polypeptide(L)'
;MKTFRGLVNAALKSSTRIAYTRNLAVHRFSHCVSLHQRTLASESKQFQARCRKIGAVVTKAEARNSKPIVALLGWNSAQDKHLAKYSEIYEKKGFDTVRISANPVSTMIFLHRAKNVAQNLLDILVEMKSDQDCSIIIHAFSMGGFNVYHFMRQAILSLGHQHFNSIHIIGCIFDSCPHFPSMHSTLSVQSSILQNIPNPLAKVVAWIGLGVVYPLAFLLSPHIKRLIPDNINSPLGCPELFLYSDADHLIPYDDVKTFLKAHEEKGINVFSKVMKGSAHVQHLRNYPEDYLNQINTFTDYCLKKDM
;
A
#
# COMPACT_ATOMS: atom_id res chain seq x y z
N MET A 1 80.10 10.71 -17.76
CA MET A 1 79.05 10.03 -18.57
C MET A 1 78.28 8.92 -17.82
N LYS A 2 78.80 8.31 -16.76
CA LYS A 2 78.06 7.24 -16.03
C LYS A 2 76.91 7.73 -15.13
N THR A 3 76.95 8.94 -14.59
CA THR A 3 75.95 9.55 -13.70
C THR A 3 74.68 9.96 -14.40
N PHE A 4 74.72 10.39 -15.65
CA PHE A 4 73.54 10.87 -16.43
C PHE A 4 72.64 9.69 -16.88
N ARG A 5 73.22 8.54 -17.22
CA ARG A 5 72.48 7.30 -17.54
C ARG A 5 71.70 6.72 -16.36
N GLY A 6 72.23 6.88 -15.15
CA GLY A 6 71.59 6.41 -13.91
C GLY A 6 70.32 7.22 -13.58
N LEU A 7 70.38 8.53 -13.74
CA LEU A 7 69.22 9.43 -13.51
C LEU A 7 68.08 9.23 -14.51
N VAL A 8 68.41 9.05 -15.80
CA VAL A 8 67.44 8.77 -16.87
C VAL A 8 66.72 7.44 -16.65
N ASN A 9 67.48 6.38 -16.24
CA ASN A 9 66.84 5.08 -15.95
C ASN A 9 66.01 5.08 -14.68
N ALA A 10 66.34 5.91 -13.67
CA ALA A 10 65.53 6.08 -12.46
C ALA A 10 64.23 6.85 -12.81
N ALA A 11 64.28 7.89 -13.64
CA ALA A 11 63.12 8.65 -14.07
C ALA A 11 62.18 7.80 -14.95
N LEU A 12 62.71 6.98 -15.86
CA LEU A 12 61.92 6.05 -16.66
C LEU A 12 61.25 4.96 -15.83
N LYS A 13 61.92 4.39 -14.81
CA LYS A 13 61.32 3.43 -13.88
C LYS A 13 60.23 4.06 -12.98
N SER A 14 60.41 5.32 -12.60
CA SER A 14 59.41 6.08 -11.84
C SER A 14 58.19 6.38 -12.68
N SER A 15 58.35 6.81 -13.93
CA SER A 15 57.28 7.11 -14.88
C SER A 15 56.44 5.85 -15.24
N THR A 16 57.10 4.71 -15.46
CA THR A 16 56.40 3.43 -15.69
C THR A 16 55.66 2.92 -14.48
N ARG A 17 56.18 3.14 -13.26
CA ARG A 17 55.53 2.76 -12.01
C ARG A 17 54.27 3.64 -11.76
N ILE A 18 54.35 4.93 -12.04
CA ILE A 18 53.21 5.85 -11.93
C ILE A 18 52.15 5.51 -12.97
N ALA A 19 52.51 5.20 -14.21
CA ALA A 19 51.56 4.78 -15.24
C ALA A 19 50.88 3.44 -14.90
N TYR A 20 51.61 2.49 -14.34
CA TYR A 20 51.05 1.19 -13.92
C TYR A 20 50.09 1.32 -12.74
N THR A 21 50.43 2.14 -11.72
CA THR A 21 49.52 2.41 -10.59
C THR A 21 48.27 3.19 -11.01
N ARG A 22 48.41 4.11 -11.97
CA ARG A 22 47.29 4.87 -12.52
C ARG A 22 46.34 3.96 -13.32
N ASN A 23 46.86 3.06 -14.13
CA ASN A 23 46.05 2.06 -14.85
C ASN A 23 45.38 1.06 -13.91
N LEU A 24 46.00 0.62 -12.85
CA LEU A 24 45.40 -0.24 -11.82
C LEU A 24 44.27 0.48 -11.06
N ALA A 25 44.43 1.77 -10.75
CA ALA A 25 43.42 2.57 -10.10
C ALA A 25 42.21 2.79 -11.02
N VAL A 26 42.44 3.10 -12.29
CA VAL A 26 41.38 3.25 -13.30
C VAL A 26 40.63 1.92 -13.52
N HIS A 27 41.37 0.80 -13.60
CA HIS A 27 40.74 -0.53 -13.77
C HIS A 27 39.89 -0.93 -12.55
N ARG A 28 40.39 -0.66 -11.31
CA ARG A 28 39.63 -0.91 -10.08
C ARG A 28 38.38 -0.02 -9.99
N PHE A 29 38.51 1.26 -10.38
CA PHE A 29 37.39 2.20 -10.38
C PHE A 29 36.34 1.78 -11.41
N SER A 30 36.73 1.43 -12.64
CA SER A 30 35.78 0.96 -13.67
C SER A 30 35.11 -0.38 -13.25
N HIS A 31 35.83 -1.26 -12.59
CA HIS A 31 35.27 -2.52 -12.08
C HIS A 31 34.27 -2.27 -10.94
N CYS A 32 34.58 -1.38 -9.98
CA CYS A 32 33.63 -0.94 -8.95
C CYS A 32 32.39 -0.29 -9.54
N VAL A 33 32.52 0.60 -10.52
CA VAL A 33 31.39 1.24 -11.19
C VAL A 33 30.54 0.20 -11.91
N SER A 34 31.16 -0.76 -12.62
CA SER A 34 30.40 -1.80 -13.33
C SER A 34 29.67 -2.77 -12.36
N LEU A 35 30.29 -3.09 -11.22
CA LEU A 35 29.64 -3.88 -10.17
C LEU A 35 28.47 -3.12 -9.56
N HIS A 36 28.64 -1.84 -9.23
CA HIS A 36 27.58 -1.00 -8.70
C HIS A 36 26.41 -0.88 -9.68
N GLN A 37 26.66 -0.65 -10.98
CA GLN A 37 25.63 -0.63 -11.99
C GLN A 37 24.89 -1.96 -12.16
N ARG A 38 25.61 -3.11 -12.05
CA ARG A 38 24.97 -4.43 -12.08
C ARG A 38 24.11 -4.68 -10.86
N THR A 39 24.52 -4.23 -9.69
CA THR A 39 23.75 -4.34 -8.44
C THR A 39 22.47 -3.51 -8.54
N LEU A 40 22.56 -2.23 -8.93
CA LEU A 40 21.39 -1.37 -9.12
C LEU A 40 20.41 -1.93 -10.17
N ALA A 41 20.92 -2.48 -11.28
CA ALA A 41 20.08 -3.11 -12.29
C ALA A 41 19.39 -4.40 -11.77
N SER A 42 20.06 -5.16 -10.90
CA SER A 42 19.49 -6.35 -10.24
C SER A 42 18.40 -5.97 -9.25
N GLU A 43 18.65 -4.98 -8.39
CA GLU A 43 17.67 -4.45 -7.43
C GLU A 43 16.43 -3.92 -8.13
N SER A 44 16.58 -3.11 -9.18
CA SER A 44 15.47 -2.62 -10.00
C SER A 44 14.65 -3.76 -10.61
N LYS A 45 15.29 -4.85 -11.06
CA LYS A 45 14.57 -6.02 -11.60
C LYS A 45 13.81 -6.77 -10.50
N GLN A 46 14.37 -6.89 -9.32
CA GLN A 46 13.70 -7.52 -8.17
C GLN A 46 12.49 -6.71 -7.71
N PHE A 47 12.64 -5.39 -7.62
CA PHE A 47 11.54 -4.46 -7.33
C PHE A 47 10.38 -4.62 -8.32
N GLN A 48 10.68 -4.56 -9.62
CA GLN A 48 9.69 -4.75 -10.66
C GLN A 48 9.03 -6.14 -10.64
N ALA A 49 9.79 -7.19 -10.31
CA ALA A 49 9.26 -8.55 -10.17
C ALA A 49 8.28 -8.63 -8.98
N ARG A 50 8.61 -7.95 -7.87
CA ARG A 50 7.76 -7.88 -6.68
C ARG A 50 6.47 -7.12 -6.97
N CYS A 51 6.56 -5.97 -7.64
CA CYS A 51 5.38 -5.22 -8.09
C CYS A 51 4.47 -6.09 -8.99
N ARG A 52 5.03 -6.76 -10.00
CA ARG A 52 4.26 -7.66 -10.89
C ARG A 52 3.59 -8.79 -10.14
N LYS A 53 4.24 -9.38 -9.12
CA LYS A 53 3.71 -10.49 -8.33
C LYS A 53 2.38 -10.19 -7.66
N ILE A 54 2.18 -8.95 -7.20
CA ILE A 54 0.95 -8.52 -6.53
C ILE A 54 0.11 -7.55 -7.38
N GLY A 55 0.51 -7.27 -8.61
CA GLY A 55 -0.15 -6.29 -9.47
C GLY A 55 -0.04 -4.85 -8.96
N ALA A 56 1.05 -4.53 -8.26
CA ALA A 56 1.29 -3.17 -7.78
C ALA A 56 1.73 -2.26 -8.92
N VAL A 57 1.18 -1.06 -8.95
CA VAL A 57 1.56 0.02 -9.86
C VAL A 57 2.12 1.17 -9.03
N VAL A 58 3.36 1.55 -9.29
CA VAL A 58 4.06 2.63 -8.61
C VAL A 58 4.13 3.84 -9.52
N THR A 59 3.75 5.01 -9.01
CA THR A 59 3.95 6.30 -9.68
C THR A 59 4.83 7.17 -8.80
N LYS A 60 5.91 7.69 -9.36
CA LYS A 60 6.79 8.67 -8.70
C LYS A 60 6.37 10.08 -9.09
N ALA A 61 6.24 10.96 -8.11
CA ALA A 61 5.96 12.38 -8.36
C ALA A 61 7.19 13.06 -8.99
N GLU A 62 6.95 14.09 -9.80
CA GLU A 62 8.02 14.82 -10.47
C GLU A 62 8.93 15.61 -9.50
N ALA A 63 8.35 16.10 -8.39
CA ALA A 63 9.08 16.87 -7.39
C ALA A 63 9.76 15.92 -6.37
N ARG A 64 11.09 15.87 -6.39
CA ARG A 64 11.93 15.12 -5.42
C ARG A 64 12.02 15.82 -4.06
N ASN A 65 10.90 16.12 -3.43
CA ASN A 65 10.90 16.52 -2.03
C ASN A 65 10.56 15.29 -1.20
N SER A 66 11.10 15.15 0.02
CA SER A 66 10.81 14.07 0.97
C SER A 66 9.34 14.10 1.43
N LYS A 67 8.44 13.75 0.50
CA LYS A 67 7.00 13.70 0.75
C LYS A 67 6.56 12.27 1.03
N PRO A 68 5.43 12.09 1.74
CA PRO A 68 4.91 10.76 2.02
C PRO A 68 4.67 9.93 0.77
N ILE A 69 4.78 8.61 0.93
CA ILE A 69 4.26 7.66 -0.04
C ILE A 69 2.80 7.34 0.33
N VAL A 70 1.91 7.33 -0.66
CA VAL A 70 0.52 6.93 -0.44
C VAL A 70 0.27 5.53 -0.98
N ALA A 71 -0.09 4.60 -0.10
CA ALA A 71 -0.49 3.24 -0.45
C ALA A 71 -2.00 3.18 -0.66
N LEU A 72 -2.45 3.02 -1.90
CA LEU A 72 -3.84 2.90 -2.30
C LEU A 72 -4.24 1.42 -2.38
N LEU A 73 -5.03 0.97 -1.40
CA LEU A 73 -5.49 -0.41 -1.28
C LEU A 73 -6.90 -0.52 -1.84
N GLY A 74 -7.02 -0.95 -3.10
CA GLY A 74 -8.27 -0.94 -3.84
C GLY A 74 -9.33 -1.90 -3.34
N TRP A 75 -10.58 -1.65 -3.74
CA TRP A 75 -11.71 -2.54 -3.46
C TRP A 75 -11.66 -3.81 -4.30
N ASN A 76 -12.48 -4.79 -3.94
CA ASN A 76 -12.60 -6.04 -4.68
C ASN A 76 -13.01 -5.79 -6.14
N SER A 77 -12.24 -6.35 -7.08
CA SER A 77 -12.40 -6.15 -8.54
C SER A 77 -12.10 -4.73 -9.03
N ALA A 78 -11.48 -3.88 -8.25
CA ALA A 78 -10.97 -2.60 -8.74
C ALA A 78 -9.99 -2.85 -9.90
N GLN A 79 -10.06 -2.01 -10.92
CA GLN A 79 -9.06 -1.97 -11.98
C GLN A 79 -8.10 -0.80 -11.72
N ASP A 80 -6.84 -0.92 -12.13
CA ASP A 80 -5.85 0.14 -11.90
C ASP A 80 -6.32 1.51 -12.42
N LYS A 81 -7.00 1.56 -13.57
CA LYS A 81 -7.59 2.80 -14.12
C LYS A 81 -8.56 3.52 -13.16
N HIS A 82 -9.19 2.78 -12.23
CA HIS A 82 -10.07 3.38 -11.23
C HIS A 82 -9.23 3.99 -10.10
N LEU A 83 -8.23 3.26 -9.61
CA LEU A 83 -7.34 3.72 -8.56
C LEU A 83 -6.42 4.86 -9.03
N ALA A 84 -6.07 4.90 -10.32
CA ALA A 84 -5.30 5.97 -10.91
C ALA A 84 -5.94 7.36 -10.71
N LYS A 85 -7.29 7.45 -10.72
CA LYS A 85 -8.01 8.71 -10.45
C LYS A 85 -7.79 9.21 -9.01
N TYR A 86 -7.69 8.30 -8.06
CA TYR A 86 -7.37 8.64 -6.67
C TYR A 86 -5.87 8.94 -6.50
N SER A 87 -5.03 8.22 -7.23
CA SER A 87 -3.58 8.45 -7.27
C SER A 87 -3.24 9.88 -7.72
N GLU A 88 -3.90 10.37 -8.78
CA GLU A 88 -3.72 11.74 -9.29
C GLU A 88 -3.94 12.83 -8.23
N ILE A 89 -4.81 12.60 -7.24
CA ILE A 89 -5.05 13.54 -6.15
C ILE A 89 -3.75 13.76 -5.34
N TYR A 90 -3.06 12.69 -5.06
CA TYR A 90 -1.82 12.69 -4.29
C TYR A 90 -0.61 13.10 -5.14
N GLU A 91 -0.55 12.65 -6.39
CA GLU A 91 0.50 12.99 -7.36
C GLU A 91 0.55 14.52 -7.61
N LYS A 92 -0.62 15.18 -7.74
CA LYS A 92 -0.72 16.64 -7.82
C LYS A 92 -0.19 17.38 -6.59
N LYS A 93 -0.17 16.73 -5.43
CA LYS A 93 0.47 17.23 -4.20
C LYS A 93 1.96 16.88 -4.13
N GLY A 94 2.48 16.14 -5.10
CA GLY A 94 3.87 15.69 -5.19
C GLY A 94 4.17 14.49 -4.29
N PHE A 95 3.18 13.63 -4.00
CA PHE A 95 3.36 12.39 -3.25
C PHE A 95 3.60 11.24 -4.21
N ASP A 96 4.54 10.37 -3.88
CA ASP A 96 4.67 9.08 -4.56
C ASP A 96 3.49 8.20 -4.21
N THR A 97 3.04 7.37 -5.14
CA THR A 97 1.92 6.46 -4.89
C THR A 97 2.24 5.02 -5.25
N VAL A 98 1.69 4.08 -4.51
CA VAL A 98 1.63 2.67 -4.87
C VAL A 98 0.18 2.20 -4.81
N ARG A 99 -0.29 1.65 -5.92
CA ARG A 99 -1.66 1.16 -6.08
C ARG A 99 -1.69 -0.34 -6.19
N ILE A 100 -2.58 -0.98 -5.46
CA ILE A 100 -2.88 -2.41 -5.62
C ILE A 100 -4.39 -2.62 -5.73
N SER A 101 -4.81 -3.52 -6.60
CA SER A 101 -6.21 -3.93 -6.72
C SER A 101 -6.46 -5.17 -5.88
N ALA A 102 -7.51 -5.16 -5.08
CA ALA A 102 -7.90 -6.34 -4.31
C ALA A 102 -8.55 -7.39 -5.22
N ASN A 103 -8.09 -8.63 -5.13
CA ASN A 103 -8.73 -9.75 -5.80
C ASN A 103 -9.74 -10.40 -4.86
N PRO A 104 -11.03 -10.49 -5.21
CA PRO A 104 -12.07 -11.04 -4.34
C PRO A 104 -11.75 -12.43 -3.79
N VAL A 105 -11.19 -13.30 -4.63
CA VAL A 105 -10.81 -14.66 -4.22
C VAL A 105 -9.70 -14.64 -3.17
N SER A 106 -8.73 -13.72 -3.31
CA SER A 106 -7.63 -13.56 -2.35
C SER A 106 -8.06 -12.95 -1.04
N THR A 107 -8.96 -11.98 -1.08
CA THR A 107 -9.31 -11.17 0.09
C THR A 107 -10.50 -11.71 0.88
N MET A 108 -11.36 -12.53 0.25
CA MET A 108 -12.56 -13.07 0.87
C MET A 108 -12.47 -14.57 1.19
N ILE A 109 -11.87 -15.37 0.29
CA ILE A 109 -11.84 -16.85 0.42
C ILE A 109 -10.47 -17.32 0.92
N PHE A 110 -9.39 -16.84 0.34
CA PHE A 110 -8.03 -17.25 0.66
C PHE A 110 -7.25 -16.14 1.37
N LEU A 111 -7.59 -15.86 2.62
CA LEU A 111 -6.98 -14.78 3.42
C LEU A 111 -5.45 -14.86 3.52
N HIS A 112 -4.86 -16.07 3.42
CA HIS A 112 -3.41 -16.21 3.33
C HIS A 112 -2.80 -15.48 2.11
N ARG A 113 -3.56 -15.36 1.02
CA ARG A 113 -3.13 -14.58 -0.17
C ARG A 113 -3.16 -13.08 0.11
N ALA A 114 -4.16 -12.58 0.84
CA ALA A 114 -4.18 -11.19 1.29
C ALA A 114 -2.99 -10.88 2.21
N LYS A 115 -2.62 -11.81 3.10
CA LYS A 115 -1.40 -11.71 3.92
C LYS A 115 -0.14 -11.63 3.05
N ASN A 116 -0.02 -12.46 2.01
CA ASN A 116 1.11 -12.42 1.09
C ASN A 116 1.17 -11.11 0.29
N VAL A 117 0.01 -10.56 -0.13
CA VAL A 117 -0.07 -9.26 -0.78
C VAL A 117 0.41 -8.16 0.17
N ALA A 118 -0.06 -8.15 1.41
CA ALA A 118 0.35 -7.19 2.43
C ALA A 118 1.86 -7.23 2.69
N GLN A 119 2.45 -8.43 2.82
CA GLN A 119 3.90 -8.59 3.02
C GLN A 119 4.72 -8.06 1.83
N ASN A 120 4.35 -8.43 0.59
CA ASN A 120 5.05 -7.92 -0.60
C ASN A 120 4.87 -6.40 -0.77
N LEU A 121 3.72 -5.85 -0.38
CA LEU A 121 3.51 -4.40 -0.40
C LEU A 121 4.37 -3.69 0.64
N LEU A 122 4.51 -4.24 1.84
CA LEU A 122 5.42 -3.70 2.86
C LEU A 122 6.87 -3.73 2.37
N ASP A 123 7.31 -4.82 1.71
CA ASP A 123 8.64 -4.88 1.09
C ASP A 123 8.84 -3.79 0.03
N ILE A 124 7.81 -3.55 -0.83
CA ILE A 124 7.84 -2.48 -1.83
C ILE A 124 7.95 -1.09 -1.16
N LEU A 125 7.16 -0.84 -0.11
CA LEU A 125 7.17 0.43 0.61
C LEU A 125 8.51 0.69 1.31
N VAL A 126 9.12 -0.34 1.92
CA VAL A 126 10.45 -0.24 2.52
C VAL A 126 11.51 0.07 1.45
N GLU A 127 11.44 -0.58 0.29
CA GLU A 127 12.37 -0.34 -0.82
C GLU A 127 12.18 1.06 -1.43
N MET A 128 10.94 1.55 -1.56
CA MET A 128 10.66 2.93 -1.97
C MET A 128 11.18 3.96 -0.97
N LYS A 129 11.10 3.63 0.34
CA LYS A 129 11.59 4.48 1.44
C LYS A 129 13.13 4.51 1.51
N SER A 130 13.83 3.47 1.07
CA SER A 130 15.31 3.38 1.18
C SER A 130 16.04 4.55 0.52
N ASP A 131 15.41 5.17 -0.48
CA ASP A 131 15.94 6.36 -1.16
C ASP A 131 15.70 7.67 -0.37
N GLN A 132 14.78 7.66 0.62
CA GLN A 132 14.38 8.84 1.39
C GLN A 132 13.79 8.43 2.75
N ASP A 133 14.05 9.20 3.79
CA ASP A 133 13.35 9.06 5.07
C ASP A 133 11.93 9.63 4.93
N CYS A 134 10.99 8.82 4.44
CA CYS A 134 9.63 9.24 4.14
C CYS A 134 8.59 8.50 4.96
N SER A 135 7.54 9.22 5.27
CA SER A 135 6.35 8.74 5.96
C SER A 135 5.36 8.11 4.97
N ILE A 136 4.44 7.30 5.47
CA ILE A 136 3.46 6.61 4.63
C ILE A 136 2.04 6.96 5.08
N ILE A 137 1.18 7.21 4.11
CA ILE A 137 -0.27 7.29 4.30
C ILE A 137 -0.91 6.08 3.64
N ILE A 138 -1.80 5.40 4.35
CA ILE A 138 -2.58 4.28 3.80
C ILE A 138 -3.98 4.79 3.43
N HIS A 139 -4.44 4.49 2.21
CA HIS A 139 -5.82 4.75 1.79
C HIS A 139 -6.46 3.43 1.36
N ALA A 140 -7.31 2.89 2.22
CA ALA A 140 -8.00 1.62 2.01
C ALA A 140 -9.43 1.84 1.54
N PHE A 141 -9.81 1.13 0.48
CA PHE A 141 -11.14 1.18 -0.12
C PHE A 141 -11.89 -0.12 0.13
N SER A 142 -13.10 -0.03 0.69
CA SER A 142 -13.96 -1.18 0.93
C SER A 142 -13.27 -2.28 1.76
N MET A 143 -13.97 -3.36 2.01
CA MET A 143 -13.38 -4.51 2.72
C MET A 143 -12.21 -5.18 1.97
N GLY A 144 -12.13 -5.00 0.64
CA GLY A 144 -11.00 -5.50 -0.13
C GLY A 144 -9.67 -4.86 0.30
N GLY A 145 -9.64 -3.54 0.33
CA GLY A 145 -8.47 -2.77 0.81
C GLY A 145 -8.27 -2.92 2.31
N PHE A 146 -9.35 -2.93 3.10
CA PHE A 146 -9.28 -3.10 4.54
C PHE A 146 -8.67 -4.43 4.97
N ASN A 147 -8.93 -5.52 4.25
CA ASN A 147 -8.31 -6.81 4.53
C ASN A 147 -6.80 -6.79 4.32
N VAL A 148 -6.31 -6.10 3.28
CA VAL A 148 -4.87 -5.92 3.06
C VAL A 148 -4.27 -5.04 4.16
N TYR A 149 -4.92 -3.93 4.51
CA TYR A 149 -4.55 -3.06 5.63
C TYR A 149 -4.42 -3.85 6.94
N HIS A 150 -5.39 -4.72 7.27
CA HIS A 150 -5.35 -5.55 8.47
C HIS A 150 -4.06 -6.38 8.57
N PHE A 151 -3.66 -7.05 7.49
CA PHE A 151 -2.43 -7.84 7.50
C PHE A 151 -1.15 -6.98 7.50
N MET A 152 -1.18 -5.80 6.86
CA MET A 152 -0.08 -4.84 6.99
C MET A 152 0.08 -4.39 8.44
N ARG A 153 -1.02 -3.98 9.08
CA ARG A 153 -1.05 -3.59 10.48
C ARG A 153 -0.52 -4.70 11.40
N GLN A 154 -0.99 -5.94 11.22
CA GLN A 154 -0.49 -7.08 11.99
C GLN A 154 1.03 -7.25 11.84
N ALA A 155 1.57 -7.14 10.63
CA ALA A 155 2.99 -7.26 10.39
C ALA A 155 3.79 -6.14 11.06
N ILE A 156 3.30 -4.90 10.98
CA ILE A 156 3.96 -3.72 11.57
C ILE A 156 3.98 -3.79 13.09
N LEU A 157 2.92 -4.31 13.72
CA LEU A 157 2.79 -4.37 15.18
C LEU A 157 3.33 -5.66 15.81
N SER A 158 3.66 -6.68 15.01
CA SER A 158 4.13 -7.98 15.55
C SER A 158 5.61 -7.95 15.89
N LEU A 159 5.94 -8.10 17.16
CA LEU A 159 7.31 -8.32 17.64
C LEU A 159 7.95 -9.53 16.93
N GLY A 160 9.16 -9.36 16.42
CA GLY A 160 9.89 -10.40 15.69
C GLY A 160 9.49 -10.55 14.21
N HIS A 161 8.50 -9.80 13.72
CA HIS A 161 8.22 -9.73 12.28
C HIS A 161 9.25 -8.80 11.61
N GLN A 162 9.71 -9.14 10.37
CA GLN A 162 10.71 -8.34 9.64
C GLN A 162 10.30 -6.88 9.42
N HIS A 163 9.00 -6.60 9.42
CA HIS A 163 8.44 -5.25 9.25
C HIS A 163 8.05 -4.57 10.57
N PHE A 164 8.40 -5.16 11.72
CA PHE A 164 8.16 -4.52 13.01
C PHE A 164 8.89 -3.16 13.06
N ASN A 165 8.13 -2.07 13.25
CA ASN A 165 8.64 -0.69 13.25
C ASN A 165 9.50 -0.27 12.04
N SER A 166 9.41 -1.01 10.92
CA SER A 166 10.19 -0.69 9.70
C SER A 166 9.59 0.47 8.90
N ILE A 167 8.32 0.78 9.12
CA ILE A 167 7.54 1.73 8.35
C ILE A 167 6.84 2.71 9.29
N HIS A 168 6.97 4.00 9.00
CA HIS A 168 6.31 5.06 9.75
C HIS A 168 5.01 5.47 9.05
N ILE A 169 3.86 5.07 9.63
CA ILE A 169 2.52 5.40 9.13
C ILE A 169 2.05 6.67 9.84
N ILE A 170 1.82 7.74 9.09
CA ILE A 170 1.39 9.02 9.61
C ILE A 170 -0.12 9.27 9.50
N GLY A 171 -0.83 8.43 8.77
CA GLY A 171 -2.29 8.51 8.66
C GLY A 171 -2.91 7.35 7.90
N CYS A 172 -4.16 7.04 8.21
CA CYS A 172 -4.98 6.05 7.52
C CYS A 172 -6.29 6.68 7.03
N ILE A 173 -6.69 6.38 5.80
CA ILE A 173 -7.95 6.81 5.20
C ILE A 173 -8.75 5.56 4.87
N PHE A 174 -9.99 5.52 5.33
CA PHE A 174 -10.92 4.42 5.14
C PHE A 174 -12.12 4.91 4.32
N ASP A 175 -12.19 4.52 3.06
CA ASP A 175 -13.28 4.86 2.14
C ASP A 175 -14.22 3.67 2.02
N SER A 176 -15.48 3.83 2.44
CA SER A 176 -16.50 2.79 2.41
C SER A 176 -16.06 1.50 3.14
N CYS A 177 -15.45 1.64 4.30
CA CYS A 177 -15.03 0.55 5.21
C CYS A 177 -14.71 1.09 6.61
N PRO A 178 -14.57 0.21 7.64
CA PRO A 178 -14.87 -1.23 7.62
C PRO A 178 -16.33 -1.55 7.88
N HIS A 179 -16.67 -2.84 7.88
CA HIS A 179 -17.95 -3.31 8.38
C HIS A 179 -17.79 -4.56 9.26
N PHE A 180 -18.75 -4.77 10.14
CA PHE A 180 -18.81 -5.97 10.98
C PHE A 180 -19.39 -7.14 10.16
N PRO A 181 -18.67 -8.26 10.01
CA PRO A 181 -19.19 -9.41 9.29
C PRO A 181 -20.49 -9.91 9.91
N SER A 182 -21.56 -9.95 9.12
CA SER A 182 -22.88 -10.43 9.53
C SER A 182 -23.51 -11.28 8.42
N MET A 183 -24.56 -12.04 8.74
CA MET A 183 -25.31 -12.78 7.70
C MET A 183 -25.94 -11.82 6.69
N HIS A 184 -26.43 -10.67 7.15
CA HIS A 184 -27.02 -9.65 6.26
C HIS A 184 -25.98 -9.10 5.27
N SER A 185 -24.79 -8.75 5.74
CA SER A 185 -23.71 -8.28 4.87
C SER A 185 -23.24 -9.34 3.89
N THR A 186 -23.27 -10.62 4.28
CA THR A 186 -22.99 -11.76 3.41
C THR A 186 -23.95 -11.80 2.21
N LEU A 187 -25.24 -11.64 2.44
CA LEU A 187 -26.25 -11.64 1.38
C LEU A 187 -26.13 -10.41 0.46
N SER A 188 -25.79 -9.25 1.02
CA SER A 188 -25.56 -8.03 0.24
C SER A 188 -24.36 -8.15 -0.68
N VAL A 189 -23.25 -8.69 -0.19
CA VAL A 189 -22.04 -8.98 -1.00
C VAL A 189 -22.36 -10.01 -2.07
N GLN A 190 -23.06 -11.09 -1.74
CA GLN A 190 -23.49 -12.10 -2.69
C GLN A 190 -24.34 -11.51 -3.82
N SER A 191 -25.34 -10.70 -3.49
CA SER A 191 -26.20 -10.03 -4.48
C SER A 191 -25.41 -9.10 -5.40
N SER A 192 -24.46 -8.35 -4.86
CA SER A 192 -23.59 -7.45 -5.63
C SER A 192 -22.69 -8.19 -6.62
N ILE A 193 -22.12 -9.33 -6.21
CA ILE A 193 -21.31 -10.17 -7.11
C ILE A 193 -22.19 -10.73 -8.23
N LEU A 194 -23.38 -11.22 -7.89
CA LEU A 194 -24.30 -11.85 -8.83
C LEU A 194 -24.84 -10.89 -9.88
N GLN A 195 -25.02 -9.62 -9.55
CA GLN A 195 -25.47 -8.59 -10.51
C GLN A 195 -24.50 -8.45 -11.70
N ASN A 196 -23.22 -8.68 -11.47
CA ASN A 196 -22.16 -8.54 -12.49
C ASN A 196 -21.94 -9.81 -13.35
N ILE A 197 -22.69 -10.90 -13.11
CA ILE A 197 -22.61 -12.14 -13.88
C ILE A 197 -23.68 -12.12 -14.97
N PRO A 198 -23.33 -11.96 -16.26
CA PRO A 198 -24.32 -11.88 -17.34
C PRO A 198 -24.96 -13.22 -17.68
N ASN A 199 -24.24 -14.33 -17.52
CA ASN A 199 -24.74 -15.65 -17.84
C ASN A 199 -25.65 -16.19 -16.72
N PRO A 200 -26.93 -16.54 -17.00
CA PRO A 200 -27.88 -16.97 -15.98
C PRO A 200 -27.50 -18.29 -15.30
N LEU A 201 -26.92 -19.24 -16.04
CA LEU A 201 -26.47 -20.52 -15.48
C LEU A 201 -25.26 -20.32 -14.55
N ALA A 202 -24.28 -19.52 -14.98
CA ALA A 202 -23.15 -19.13 -14.14
C ALA A 202 -23.58 -18.37 -12.91
N LYS A 203 -24.64 -17.54 -13.02
CA LYS A 203 -25.25 -16.81 -11.89
C LYS A 203 -25.84 -17.75 -10.86
N VAL A 204 -26.55 -18.80 -11.28
CA VAL A 204 -27.12 -19.83 -10.37
C VAL A 204 -26.00 -20.59 -9.66
N VAL A 205 -24.98 -21.04 -10.42
CA VAL A 205 -23.83 -21.76 -9.83
C VAL A 205 -23.09 -20.87 -8.83
N ALA A 206 -22.88 -19.60 -9.16
CA ALA A 206 -22.27 -18.62 -8.26
C ALA A 206 -23.13 -18.34 -7.02
N TRP A 207 -24.46 -18.28 -7.18
CA TRP A 207 -25.39 -18.09 -6.07
C TRP A 207 -25.31 -19.24 -5.06
N ILE A 208 -25.34 -20.49 -5.55
CA ILE A 208 -25.21 -21.69 -4.69
C ILE A 208 -23.81 -21.70 -4.03
N GLY A 209 -22.73 -21.49 -4.82
CA GLY A 209 -21.36 -21.50 -4.33
C GLY A 209 -21.12 -20.46 -3.25
N LEU A 210 -21.53 -19.23 -3.49
CA LEU A 210 -21.37 -18.13 -2.51
C LEU A 210 -22.26 -18.33 -1.28
N GLY A 211 -23.50 -18.83 -1.46
CA GLY A 211 -24.44 -19.11 -0.39
C GLY A 211 -24.00 -20.21 0.58
N VAL A 212 -23.13 -21.12 0.12
CA VAL A 212 -22.58 -22.20 0.95
C VAL A 212 -21.15 -21.86 1.43
N VAL A 213 -20.29 -21.43 0.51
CA VAL A 213 -18.85 -21.22 0.80
C VAL A 213 -18.64 -20.06 1.74
N TYR A 214 -19.37 -18.96 1.59
CA TYR A 214 -19.14 -17.77 2.41
C TYR A 214 -19.58 -17.95 3.88
N PRO A 215 -20.79 -18.46 4.20
CA PRO A 215 -21.14 -18.79 5.57
C PRO A 215 -20.21 -19.84 6.20
N LEU A 216 -19.80 -20.84 5.42
CA LEU A 216 -18.87 -21.86 5.90
C LEU A 216 -17.48 -21.25 6.19
N ALA A 217 -16.98 -20.38 5.32
CA ALA A 217 -15.74 -19.65 5.52
C ALA A 217 -15.82 -18.75 6.76
N PHE A 218 -16.96 -18.07 6.99
CA PHE A 218 -17.20 -17.29 8.20
C PHE A 218 -17.18 -18.14 9.46
N LEU A 219 -17.83 -19.31 9.43
CA LEU A 219 -17.88 -20.22 10.58
C LEU A 219 -16.52 -20.83 10.89
N LEU A 220 -15.75 -21.22 9.87
CA LEU A 220 -14.51 -21.96 10.00
C LEU A 220 -13.25 -21.08 10.07
N SER A 221 -13.32 -19.81 9.65
CA SER A 221 -12.17 -18.93 9.64
C SER A 221 -12.07 -18.07 10.90
N PRO A 222 -11.15 -18.36 11.82
CA PRO A 222 -10.92 -17.51 12.98
C PRO A 222 -10.43 -16.10 12.58
N HIS A 223 -9.79 -15.96 11.42
CA HIS A 223 -9.30 -14.68 10.92
C HIS A 223 -10.44 -13.70 10.60
N ILE A 224 -11.54 -14.19 9.98
CA ILE A 224 -12.70 -13.35 9.66
C ILE A 224 -13.34 -12.83 10.97
N LYS A 225 -13.47 -13.70 11.98
CA LYS A 225 -14.04 -13.32 13.28
C LYS A 225 -13.18 -12.31 14.04
N ARG A 226 -11.87 -12.37 13.90
CA ARG A 226 -10.91 -11.50 14.59
C ARG A 226 -10.62 -10.21 13.84
N LEU A 227 -10.95 -10.13 12.54
CA LEU A 227 -10.60 -9.00 11.68
C LEU A 227 -10.96 -7.65 12.33
N ILE A 228 -12.20 -7.43 12.70
CA ILE A 228 -12.65 -6.18 13.30
C ILE A 228 -12.18 -6.03 14.75
N PRO A 229 -12.37 -7.02 15.65
CA PRO A 229 -11.85 -6.95 17.02
C PRO A 229 -10.35 -6.64 17.09
N ASP A 230 -9.53 -7.28 16.27
CA ASP A 230 -8.08 -7.05 16.27
C ASP A 230 -7.73 -5.61 15.84
N ASN A 231 -8.46 -5.05 14.85
CA ASN A 231 -8.22 -3.68 14.42
C ASN A 231 -8.67 -2.67 15.49
N ILE A 232 -9.83 -2.90 16.14
CA ILE A 232 -10.28 -2.07 17.24
C ILE A 232 -9.31 -2.16 18.43
N ASN A 233 -8.85 -3.36 18.78
CA ASN A 233 -8.04 -3.56 19.98
C ASN A 233 -6.61 -3.05 19.86
N SER A 234 -6.05 -3.02 18.66
CA SER A 234 -4.67 -2.63 18.41
C SER A 234 -4.56 -1.74 17.16
N PRO A 235 -5.07 -0.50 17.18
CA PRO A 235 -4.92 0.45 16.07
C PRO A 235 -3.43 0.81 15.86
N LEU A 236 -3.08 1.38 14.70
CA LEU A 236 -1.71 1.82 14.42
C LEU A 236 -1.27 3.06 15.25
N GLY A 237 -2.22 3.75 15.87
CA GLY A 237 -1.92 4.94 16.69
C GLY A 237 -1.74 6.23 15.89
N CYS A 238 -1.87 6.19 14.57
CA CYS A 238 -1.87 7.37 13.71
C CYS A 238 -3.28 7.97 13.56
N PRO A 239 -3.41 9.23 13.08
CA PRO A 239 -4.71 9.80 12.71
C PRO A 239 -5.45 8.99 11.67
N GLU A 240 -6.78 8.99 11.72
CA GLU A 240 -7.64 8.25 10.80
C GLU A 240 -8.75 9.13 10.21
N LEU A 241 -9.03 8.95 8.91
CA LEU A 241 -10.14 9.60 8.21
C LEU A 241 -11.12 8.54 7.69
N PHE A 242 -12.39 8.67 8.04
CA PHE A 242 -13.47 7.80 7.55
C PHE A 242 -14.37 8.56 6.58
N LEU A 243 -14.45 8.06 5.34
CA LEU A 243 -15.37 8.53 4.30
C LEU A 243 -16.41 7.45 4.06
N TYR A 244 -17.69 7.72 4.37
CA TYR A 244 -18.74 6.71 4.35
C TYR A 244 -20.10 7.32 4.02
N SER A 245 -21.13 6.50 3.77
CA SER A 245 -22.44 6.98 3.32
C SER A 245 -23.59 6.28 4.04
N ASP A 246 -24.69 7.00 4.16
CA ASP A 246 -25.98 6.49 4.63
C ASP A 246 -26.72 5.67 3.55
N ALA A 247 -26.29 5.74 2.29
CA ALA A 247 -26.88 5.01 1.16
C ALA A 247 -25.97 3.86 0.65
N ASP A 248 -24.90 3.52 1.37
CA ASP A 248 -24.06 2.39 1.04
C ASP A 248 -24.75 1.08 1.44
N HIS A 249 -25.16 0.28 0.45
CA HIS A 249 -25.86 -0.99 0.67
C HIS A 249 -24.91 -2.14 1.05
N LEU A 250 -23.58 -1.98 0.88
CA LEU A 250 -22.60 -3.02 1.19
C LEU A 250 -21.96 -2.82 2.57
N ILE A 251 -21.75 -1.57 2.96
CA ILE A 251 -21.13 -1.19 4.23
C ILE A 251 -22.15 -0.41 5.04
N PRO A 252 -22.77 -1.02 6.06
CA PRO A 252 -23.74 -0.34 6.90
C PRO A 252 -23.15 0.90 7.57
N TYR A 253 -23.89 1.99 7.50
CA TYR A 253 -23.53 3.27 8.10
C TYR A 253 -23.17 3.14 9.60
N ASP A 254 -23.97 2.37 10.35
CA ASP A 254 -23.79 2.20 11.79
C ASP A 254 -22.54 1.36 12.13
N ASP A 255 -22.13 0.47 11.24
CA ASP A 255 -20.90 -0.29 11.42
C ASP A 255 -19.68 0.63 11.42
N VAL A 256 -19.60 1.53 10.44
CA VAL A 256 -18.49 2.51 10.37
C VAL A 256 -18.52 3.42 11.60
N LYS A 257 -19.69 3.91 12.01
CA LYS A 257 -19.83 4.73 13.22
C LYS A 257 -19.40 4.01 14.48
N THR A 258 -19.76 2.75 14.62
CA THR A 258 -19.36 1.95 15.77
C THR A 258 -17.85 1.76 15.80
N PHE A 259 -17.22 1.52 14.65
CA PHE A 259 -15.79 1.33 14.54
C PHE A 259 -15.02 2.62 14.84
N LEU A 260 -15.39 3.74 14.21
CA LEU A 260 -14.69 5.03 14.45
C LEU A 260 -14.81 5.48 15.91
N LYS A 261 -16.00 5.30 16.53
CA LYS A 261 -16.20 5.62 17.95
C LYS A 261 -15.30 4.78 18.87
N ALA A 262 -15.16 3.48 18.58
CA ALA A 262 -14.25 2.62 19.34
C ALA A 262 -12.78 3.05 19.23
N HIS A 263 -12.39 3.65 18.10
CA HIS A 263 -11.05 4.22 17.91
C HIS A 263 -10.88 5.58 18.63
N GLU A 264 -11.91 6.44 18.60
CA GLU A 264 -11.93 7.68 19.42
C GLU A 264 -11.78 7.38 20.91
N GLU A 265 -12.52 6.37 21.43
CA GLU A 265 -12.42 5.93 22.82
C GLU A 265 -11.02 5.39 23.20
N LYS A 266 -10.23 4.98 22.23
CA LYS A 266 -8.80 4.60 22.39
C LYS A 266 -7.83 5.77 22.22
N GLY A 267 -8.34 6.98 22.05
CA GLY A 267 -7.53 8.18 21.89
C GLY A 267 -6.94 8.38 20.49
N ILE A 268 -7.45 7.66 19.50
CA ILE A 268 -7.08 7.90 18.09
C ILE A 268 -7.74 9.19 17.62
N ASN A 269 -6.98 10.00 16.90
CA ASN A 269 -7.47 11.24 16.31
C ASN A 269 -8.28 10.88 15.05
N VAL A 270 -9.59 10.86 15.18
CA VAL A 270 -10.53 10.43 14.14
C VAL A 270 -11.18 11.62 13.46
N PHE A 271 -11.09 11.65 12.13
CA PHE A 271 -11.82 12.53 11.23
C PHE A 271 -12.88 11.73 10.50
N SER A 272 -14.02 12.33 10.22
CA SER A 272 -15.06 11.61 9.49
C SER A 272 -15.93 12.53 8.63
N LYS A 273 -16.38 12.03 7.47
CA LYS A 273 -17.32 12.72 6.61
C LYS A 273 -18.37 11.74 6.07
N VAL A 274 -19.63 12.07 6.30
CA VAL A 274 -20.76 11.36 5.69
C VAL A 274 -21.00 11.92 4.29
N MET A 275 -20.89 11.08 3.26
CA MET A 275 -21.20 11.38 1.86
C MET A 275 -22.67 10.97 1.56
N LYS A 276 -23.61 11.80 1.97
CA LYS A 276 -25.05 11.47 1.94
C LYS A 276 -25.55 11.05 0.58
N GLY A 277 -26.23 9.89 0.49
CA GLY A 277 -26.80 9.38 -0.77
C GLY A 277 -25.76 8.81 -1.75
N SER A 278 -24.47 8.76 -1.38
CA SER A 278 -23.44 8.19 -2.25
C SER A 278 -23.45 6.66 -2.20
N ALA A 279 -23.39 6.01 -3.34
CA ALA A 279 -23.22 4.57 -3.40
C ALA A 279 -21.79 4.16 -3.00
N HIS A 280 -21.62 2.87 -2.74
CA HIS A 280 -20.35 2.24 -2.32
C HIS A 280 -19.17 2.64 -3.22
N VAL A 281 -18.10 3.18 -2.61
CA VAL A 281 -16.85 3.64 -3.29
C VAL A 281 -17.13 4.63 -4.45
N GLN A 282 -18.22 5.42 -4.38
CA GLN A 282 -18.52 6.44 -5.39
C GLN A 282 -18.44 7.87 -4.86
N HIS A 283 -17.83 8.06 -3.69
CA HIS A 283 -17.77 9.35 -3.02
C HIS A 283 -17.07 10.42 -3.85
N LEU A 284 -15.91 10.10 -4.42
CA LEU A 284 -15.16 11.01 -5.31
C LEU A 284 -15.97 11.37 -6.57
N ARG A 285 -16.75 10.43 -7.11
CA ARG A 285 -17.56 10.68 -8.31
C ARG A 285 -18.74 11.59 -8.03
N ASN A 286 -19.42 11.37 -6.89
CA ASN A 286 -20.65 12.06 -6.54
C ASN A 286 -20.40 13.42 -5.88
N TYR A 287 -19.29 13.54 -5.13
CA TYR A 287 -18.94 14.72 -4.33
C TYR A 287 -17.43 15.06 -4.48
N PRO A 288 -16.97 15.40 -5.69
CA PRO A 288 -15.55 15.56 -5.97
C PRO A 288 -14.91 16.66 -5.10
N GLU A 289 -15.56 17.79 -4.93
CA GLU A 289 -15.03 18.93 -4.15
C GLU A 289 -14.94 18.59 -2.66
N ASP A 290 -16.00 18.05 -2.08
CA ASP A 290 -16.03 17.62 -0.68
C ASP A 290 -14.99 16.54 -0.42
N TYR A 291 -14.88 15.57 -1.33
CA TYR A 291 -13.90 14.49 -1.23
C TYR A 291 -12.47 15.01 -1.23
N LEU A 292 -12.14 15.85 -2.21
CA LEU A 292 -10.82 16.48 -2.33
C LEU A 292 -10.49 17.35 -1.10
N ASN A 293 -11.46 18.10 -0.60
CA ASN A 293 -11.29 18.92 0.60
C ASN A 293 -10.96 18.06 1.83
N GLN A 294 -11.68 16.93 2.03
CA GLN A 294 -11.39 16.02 3.14
C GLN A 294 -9.99 15.40 3.03
N ILE A 295 -9.62 14.90 1.85
CA ILE A 295 -8.28 14.34 1.60
C ILE A 295 -7.19 15.39 1.84
N ASN A 296 -7.36 16.60 1.33
CA ASN A 296 -6.38 17.67 1.48
C ASN A 296 -6.21 18.08 2.94
N THR A 297 -7.31 18.35 3.63
CA THR A 297 -7.30 18.74 5.05
C THR A 297 -6.64 17.67 5.91
N PHE A 298 -6.98 16.39 5.68
CA PHE A 298 -6.44 15.29 6.44
C PHE A 298 -4.94 15.07 6.17
N THR A 299 -4.53 15.06 4.90
CA THR A 299 -3.11 14.89 4.56
C THR A 299 -2.25 16.03 5.10
N ASP A 300 -2.73 17.27 5.03
CA ASP A 300 -2.02 18.43 5.56
C ASP A 300 -1.93 18.38 7.11
N TYR A 301 -2.96 17.87 7.78
CA TYR A 301 -2.92 17.59 9.21
C TYR A 301 -1.86 16.53 9.57
N CYS A 302 -1.83 15.42 8.85
CA CYS A 302 -0.85 14.35 9.08
C CYS A 302 0.58 14.86 8.91
N LEU A 303 0.86 15.64 7.85
CA LEU A 303 2.17 16.22 7.61
C LEU A 303 2.62 17.17 8.72
N LYS A 304 1.71 18.03 9.22
CA LYS A 304 2.02 18.96 10.31
C LYS A 304 2.32 18.24 11.63
N LYS A 305 1.69 17.09 11.87
CA LYS A 305 1.91 16.31 13.08
C LYS A 305 3.20 15.49 13.02
N ASP A 306 3.69 15.20 11.83
CA ASP A 306 4.90 14.41 11.57
C ASP A 306 6.19 15.26 11.63
N MET A 307 6.07 16.57 11.48
CA MET A 307 7.16 17.55 11.65
C MET A 307 7.44 17.81 13.13
#